data_c7c29638c342cab87b34a5abc04323ff
#
_entry.id   c7c29638c342cab87b34a5abc04323ff
#
_cell.length_a   1.000
_cell.length_b   1.000
_cell.length_c   1.000
_cell.angle_alpha   90.00
_cell.angle_beta   90.00
_cell.angle_gamma   90.00
#
_symmetry.space_group_name_H-M   'P 1'
#
loop_
_entity.id
_entity.type
_entity.pdbx_description
1 polymer ?
#
loop_
_entity_poly.entity_id
_entity_poly.type
_entity_poly.pdbx_seq_one_letter_code
_entity_poly.pdbx_strand_id
1 'polypeptide(L)'
;DDTEDRKSRKIDFVDFYGQSMEEAENTMRQWTSVPFPFEDSPMTKIVMIRTPDGFNGVYFLGHHMVVDAQALIAFLKDIIEIYCNKKYEGIPYPKEMCSYVEQLKKDLAYEAGSKAKQRDSEFFENLIRQPEPVYNGIHGTDKLEAARKMFENPELRTAFNATADVTSALDIFHLEEEPTKRLLDFCEKYHVSLACLLLMGLRTYFQK
;
A
#
# COMPACT_ATOMS: atom_id res chain seq x y z
N ASP A 1 12.39 -14.25 20.65
CA ASP A 1 13.06 -15.09 19.67
C ASP A 1 12.09 -16.10 19.09
N ASP A 2 11.52 -15.74 17.94
CA ASP A 2 10.33 -16.33 17.34
C ASP A 2 10.51 -17.58 16.49
N THR A 3 11.66 -18.21 16.52
CA THR A 3 11.98 -19.27 15.56
C THR A 3 11.20 -20.57 15.79
N GLU A 4 10.83 -20.88 17.03
CA GLU A 4 10.01 -22.06 17.32
C GLU A 4 8.51 -21.80 17.05
N ASP A 5 8.03 -20.61 17.32
CA ASP A 5 6.63 -20.22 17.09
C ASP A 5 6.30 -20.18 15.57
N ARG A 6 7.25 -19.78 14.74
CA ARG A 6 7.10 -19.80 13.27
C ARG A 6 6.92 -21.21 12.70
N LYS A 7 7.56 -22.23 13.27
CA LYS A 7 7.48 -23.61 12.82
C LYS A 7 6.16 -24.28 13.18
N SER A 8 5.44 -23.74 14.17
CA SER A 8 4.18 -24.30 14.66
C SER A 8 2.94 -23.68 13.97
N ARG A 9 3.10 -22.55 13.28
CA ARG A 9 1.97 -21.88 12.60
C ARG A 9 1.50 -22.71 11.41
N LYS A 10 0.30 -23.25 11.52
CA LYS A 10 -0.37 -23.92 10.41
C LYS A 10 -1.03 -22.85 9.53
N ILE A 11 -0.80 -22.97 8.23
CA ILE A 11 -1.54 -22.18 7.24
C ILE A 11 -2.88 -22.88 7.02
N ASP A 12 -3.97 -22.14 7.18
CA ASP A 12 -5.32 -22.67 6.95
C ASP A 12 -5.52 -23.00 5.46
N PHE A 13 -6.34 -23.99 5.20
CA PHE A 13 -6.79 -24.34 3.86
C PHE A 13 -8.31 -24.28 3.80
N VAL A 14 -8.83 -23.59 2.80
CA VAL A 14 -10.28 -23.49 2.53
C VAL A 14 -10.56 -23.96 1.10
N ASP A 15 -11.45 -24.93 0.98
CA ASP A 15 -11.88 -25.50 -0.29
C ASP A 15 -13.22 -24.89 -0.73
N PHE A 16 -13.20 -24.10 -1.79
CA PHE A 16 -14.39 -23.53 -2.43
C PHE A 16 -14.88 -24.36 -3.62
N TYR A 17 -14.27 -25.51 -3.89
CA TYR A 17 -14.66 -26.34 -5.03
C TYR A 17 -16.15 -26.72 -4.94
N GLY A 18 -16.87 -26.49 -6.04
CA GLY A 18 -18.31 -26.76 -6.12
C GLY A 18 -19.22 -25.64 -5.55
N GLN A 19 -18.66 -24.58 -5.00
CA GLN A 19 -19.41 -23.37 -4.67
C GLN A 19 -19.47 -22.45 -5.90
N SER A 20 -20.33 -21.42 -5.85
CA SER A 20 -20.29 -20.35 -6.84
C SER A 20 -19.10 -19.41 -6.58
N MET A 21 -18.63 -18.72 -7.63
CA MET A 21 -17.59 -17.71 -7.48
C MET A 21 -18.03 -16.59 -6.53
N GLU A 22 -19.29 -16.19 -6.61
CA GLU A 22 -19.88 -15.17 -5.74
C GLU A 22 -19.83 -15.56 -4.26
N GLU A 23 -20.16 -16.79 -3.91
CA GLU A 23 -20.09 -17.27 -2.51
C GLU A 23 -18.64 -17.28 -2.00
N ALA A 24 -17.69 -17.74 -2.83
CA ALA A 24 -16.28 -17.71 -2.48
C ALA A 24 -15.75 -16.30 -2.26
N GLU A 25 -16.06 -15.37 -3.17
CA GLU A 25 -15.70 -13.96 -3.05
C GLU A 25 -16.33 -13.30 -1.81
N ASN A 26 -17.60 -13.56 -1.54
CA ASN A 26 -18.27 -13.02 -0.36
C ASN A 26 -17.62 -13.50 0.94
N THR A 27 -17.20 -14.77 0.98
CA THR A 27 -16.46 -15.30 2.12
C THR A 27 -15.13 -14.60 2.30
N MET A 28 -14.36 -14.42 1.22
CA MET A 28 -13.07 -13.71 1.28
C MET A 28 -13.24 -12.21 1.64
N ARG A 29 -14.32 -11.56 1.16
CA ARG A 29 -14.69 -10.19 1.57
C ARG A 29 -14.99 -10.07 3.06
N GLN A 30 -15.67 -11.07 3.64
CA GLN A 30 -15.90 -11.11 5.09
C GLN A 30 -14.58 -11.20 5.85
N TRP A 31 -13.61 -11.98 5.39
CA TRP A 31 -12.28 -12.03 6.00
C TRP A 31 -11.58 -10.66 5.95
N THR A 32 -11.74 -9.94 4.85
CA THR A 32 -11.16 -8.59 4.68
C THR A 32 -11.80 -7.57 5.63
N SER A 33 -13.07 -7.76 6.00
CA SER A 33 -13.82 -6.84 6.85
C SER A 33 -13.47 -6.96 8.34
N VAL A 34 -12.72 -7.98 8.74
CA VAL A 34 -12.29 -8.17 10.13
C VAL A 34 -11.02 -7.35 10.38
N PRO A 35 -11.08 -6.33 11.26
CA PRO A 35 -9.90 -5.54 11.59
C PRO A 35 -8.80 -6.40 12.25
N PHE A 36 -7.54 -6.11 11.96
CA PHE A 36 -6.44 -6.66 12.71
C PHE A 36 -6.37 -6.02 14.10
N PRO A 37 -6.25 -6.80 15.19
CA PRO A 37 -5.87 -6.25 16.48
C PRO A 37 -4.45 -5.65 16.37
N PHE A 38 -4.24 -4.47 16.98
CA PHE A 38 -2.94 -3.80 16.89
C PHE A 38 -1.89 -4.37 17.85
N GLU A 39 -2.32 -5.00 18.95
CA GLU A 39 -1.44 -5.50 19.99
C GLU A 39 -1.37 -7.03 19.95
N ASP A 40 -0.17 -7.56 20.05
CA ASP A 40 0.13 -9.00 20.17
C ASP A 40 -0.54 -9.89 19.10
N SER A 41 -0.76 -9.34 17.93
CA SER A 41 -1.43 -10.05 16.83
C SER A 41 -0.63 -9.99 15.53
N PRO A 42 -0.64 -11.07 14.73
CA PRO A 42 -0.11 -11.02 13.39
C PRO A 42 -0.85 -9.98 12.54
N MET A 43 -0.09 -9.10 11.91
CA MET A 43 -0.62 -8.07 10.98
C MET A 43 -0.81 -8.61 9.55
N THR A 44 -0.75 -9.93 9.38
CA THR A 44 -0.95 -10.61 8.11
C THR A 44 -1.79 -11.87 8.32
N LYS A 45 -2.61 -12.19 7.32
CA LYS A 45 -3.37 -13.43 7.25
C LYS A 45 -3.10 -14.11 5.91
N ILE A 46 -2.73 -15.37 5.97
CA ILE A 46 -2.46 -16.20 4.79
C ILE A 46 -3.37 -17.42 4.86
N VAL A 47 -4.10 -17.68 3.78
CA VAL A 47 -4.96 -18.85 3.66
C VAL A 47 -4.69 -19.50 2.30
N MET A 48 -4.41 -20.81 2.31
CA MET A 48 -4.39 -21.58 1.07
C MET A 48 -5.85 -21.83 0.66
N ILE A 49 -6.17 -21.57 -0.58
CA ILE A 49 -7.53 -21.76 -1.09
C ILE A 49 -7.53 -22.69 -2.31
N ARG A 50 -8.66 -23.37 -2.49
CA ARG A 50 -9.02 -23.97 -3.76
C ARG A 50 -10.23 -23.23 -4.31
N THR A 51 -10.09 -22.69 -5.51
CA THR A 51 -11.15 -21.88 -6.14
C THR A 51 -12.32 -22.76 -6.60
N PRO A 52 -13.51 -22.19 -6.86
CA PRO A 52 -14.68 -22.94 -7.32
C PRO A 52 -14.45 -23.77 -8.59
N ASP A 53 -13.60 -23.29 -9.49
CA ASP A 53 -13.18 -23.96 -10.73
C ASP A 53 -12.00 -24.93 -10.55
N GLY A 54 -11.56 -25.15 -9.30
CA GLY A 54 -10.59 -26.18 -8.93
C GLY A 54 -9.12 -25.76 -8.96
N PHE A 55 -8.81 -24.48 -9.20
CA PHE A 55 -7.43 -24.00 -9.11
C PHE A 55 -7.01 -23.78 -7.65
N ASN A 56 -5.73 -24.00 -7.38
CA ASN A 56 -5.16 -23.67 -6.09
C ASN A 56 -4.65 -22.23 -6.09
N GLY A 57 -4.88 -21.53 -4.99
CA GLY A 57 -4.49 -20.15 -4.80
C GLY A 57 -4.04 -19.84 -3.38
N VAL A 58 -3.62 -18.63 -3.19
CA VAL A 58 -3.27 -18.07 -1.87
C VAL A 58 -4.08 -16.81 -1.66
N TYR A 59 -4.86 -16.78 -0.59
CA TYR A 59 -5.44 -15.55 -0.09
C TYR A 59 -4.44 -14.90 0.86
N PHE A 60 -4.12 -13.64 0.60
CA PHE A 60 -3.24 -12.84 1.44
C PHE A 60 -3.95 -11.55 1.86
N LEU A 61 -3.95 -11.28 3.14
CA LEU A 61 -4.40 -10.03 3.73
C LEU A 61 -3.29 -9.48 4.61
N GLY A 62 -2.88 -8.24 4.41
CA GLY A 62 -1.86 -7.57 5.20
C GLY A 62 -2.30 -6.17 5.60
N HIS A 63 -2.03 -5.79 6.85
CA HIS A 63 -2.24 -4.42 7.28
C HIS A 63 -1.19 -3.51 6.65
N HIS A 64 -1.61 -2.33 6.16
CA HIS A 64 -0.73 -1.44 5.40
C HIS A 64 0.45 -0.85 6.21
N MET A 65 0.44 -1.00 7.55
CA MET A 65 1.60 -0.67 8.40
C MET A 65 2.80 -1.61 8.21
N VAL A 66 2.56 -2.85 7.75
CA VAL A 66 3.62 -3.87 7.63
C VAL A 66 3.85 -4.34 6.20
N VAL A 67 2.90 -4.07 5.30
CA VAL A 67 2.95 -4.51 3.89
C VAL A 67 2.49 -3.36 3.00
N ASP A 68 3.33 -2.94 2.08
CA ASP A 68 2.99 -2.05 0.99
C ASP A 68 2.87 -2.82 -0.35
N ALA A 69 2.58 -2.11 -1.43
CA ALA A 69 2.44 -2.72 -2.75
C ALA A 69 3.74 -3.42 -3.22
N GLN A 70 4.91 -2.86 -2.91
CA GLN A 70 6.19 -3.46 -3.30
C GLN A 70 6.49 -4.72 -2.48
N ALA A 71 6.18 -4.71 -1.19
CA ALA A 71 6.30 -5.88 -0.33
C ALA A 71 5.37 -7.01 -0.79
N LEU A 72 4.14 -6.68 -1.22
CA LEU A 72 3.20 -7.66 -1.78
C LEU A 72 3.73 -8.27 -3.08
N ILE A 73 4.26 -7.46 -3.98
CA ILE A 73 4.86 -7.95 -5.24
C ILE A 73 6.05 -8.88 -4.95
N ALA A 74 6.94 -8.49 -4.03
CA ALA A 74 8.08 -9.31 -3.61
C ALA A 74 7.61 -10.64 -3.01
N PHE A 75 6.61 -10.62 -2.15
CA PHE A 75 6.03 -11.82 -1.53
C PHE A 75 5.42 -12.77 -2.57
N LEU A 76 4.63 -12.25 -3.51
CA LEU A 76 4.03 -13.06 -4.58
C LEU A 76 5.10 -13.65 -5.50
N LYS A 77 6.12 -12.87 -5.84
CA LYS A 77 7.26 -13.35 -6.62
C LYS A 77 7.96 -14.51 -5.92
N ASP A 78 8.27 -14.38 -4.64
CA ASP A 78 8.94 -15.43 -3.87
C ASP A 78 8.10 -16.70 -3.80
N ILE A 79 6.78 -16.60 -3.59
CA ILE A 79 5.88 -17.77 -3.62
C ILE A 79 5.97 -18.50 -4.97
N ILE A 80 5.90 -17.74 -6.07
CA ILE A 80 5.95 -18.34 -7.42
C ILE A 80 7.32 -18.98 -7.68
N GLU A 81 8.41 -18.30 -7.33
CA GLU A 81 9.76 -18.82 -7.51
C GLU A 81 10.01 -20.09 -6.68
N ILE A 82 9.57 -20.11 -5.41
CA ILE A 82 9.65 -21.30 -4.55
C ILE A 82 8.80 -22.43 -5.11
N TYR A 83 7.58 -22.15 -5.55
CA TYR A 83 6.71 -23.15 -6.17
C TYR A 83 7.37 -23.75 -7.42
N CYS A 84 7.92 -22.91 -8.30
CA CYS A 84 8.60 -23.36 -9.51
C CYS A 84 9.84 -24.20 -9.17
N ASN A 85 10.64 -23.78 -8.19
CA ASN A 85 11.78 -24.56 -7.73
C ASN A 85 11.39 -25.95 -7.21
N LYS A 86 10.25 -26.03 -6.49
CA LYS A 86 9.76 -27.31 -5.95
C LYS A 86 9.14 -28.22 -7.01
N LYS A 87 8.59 -27.65 -8.07
CA LYS A 87 7.83 -28.38 -9.10
C LYS A 87 8.66 -28.76 -10.31
N TYR A 88 9.65 -27.97 -10.66
CA TYR A 88 10.43 -28.13 -11.89
C TYR A 88 11.92 -28.25 -11.56
N GLU A 89 12.60 -29.20 -12.23
CA GLU A 89 14.04 -29.35 -12.11
C GLU A 89 14.79 -28.17 -12.76
N GLY A 90 15.94 -27.80 -12.20
CA GLY A 90 16.82 -26.75 -12.76
C GLY A 90 16.40 -25.32 -12.46
N ILE A 91 15.27 -25.08 -11.79
CA ILE A 91 14.89 -23.74 -11.33
C ILE A 91 15.60 -23.44 -10.01
N PRO A 92 16.40 -22.36 -9.92
CA PRO A 92 17.08 -22.02 -8.68
C PRO A 92 16.09 -21.57 -7.60
N TYR A 93 16.47 -21.77 -6.34
CA TYR A 93 15.73 -21.19 -5.22
C TYR A 93 15.92 -19.66 -5.22
N PRO A 94 14.89 -18.87 -4.87
CA PRO A 94 15.00 -17.42 -4.83
C PRO A 94 16.09 -16.98 -3.85
N LYS A 95 16.70 -15.81 -4.14
CA LYS A 95 17.67 -15.23 -3.24
C LYS A 95 16.98 -14.79 -1.95
N GLU A 96 17.68 -15.02 -0.83
CA GLU A 96 17.21 -14.53 0.46
C GLU A 96 17.06 -13.00 0.44
N MET A 97 15.93 -12.51 0.90
CA MET A 97 15.68 -11.08 1.03
C MET A 97 16.46 -10.48 2.19
N CYS A 98 16.74 -9.18 2.11
CA CYS A 98 17.37 -8.44 3.20
C CYS A 98 16.55 -8.57 4.49
N SER A 99 17.24 -8.74 5.62
CA SER A 99 16.61 -8.80 6.92
C SER A 99 15.96 -7.45 7.27
N TYR A 100 14.67 -7.47 7.60
CA TYR A 100 13.98 -6.29 8.13
C TYR A 100 14.66 -5.73 9.39
N VAL A 101 15.18 -6.61 10.26
CA VAL A 101 15.89 -6.21 11.50
C VAL A 101 17.16 -5.43 11.18
N GLU A 102 17.88 -5.79 10.11
CA GLU A 102 19.08 -5.05 9.70
C GLU A 102 18.69 -3.66 9.14
N GLN A 103 17.62 -3.57 8.38
CA GLN A 103 17.12 -2.29 7.92
C GLN A 103 16.65 -1.42 9.08
N LEU A 104 15.90 -1.99 10.03
CA LEU A 104 15.46 -1.28 11.23
C LEU A 104 16.64 -0.70 12.04
N LYS A 105 17.74 -1.45 12.17
CA LYS A 105 18.96 -0.94 12.83
C LYS A 105 19.54 0.28 12.12
N LYS A 106 19.52 0.30 10.78
CA LYS A 106 19.95 1.45 9.98
C LYS A 106 19.05 2.66 10.18
N ASP A 107 17.75 2.43 10.21
CA ASP A 107 16.75 3.48 10.41
C ASP A 107 16.86 4.09 11.83
N LEU A 108 17.04 3.26 12.84
CA LEU A 108 17.29 3.71 14.21
C LEU A 108 18.61 4.49 14.33
N ALA A 109 19.67 4.06 13.63
CA ALA A 109 20.94 4.78 13.60
C ALA A 109 20.81 6.13 12.86
N TYR A 110 20.00 6.20 11.80
CA TYR A 110 19.64 7.46 11.14
C TYR A 110 18.91 8.40 12.11
N GLU A 111 17.88 7.89 12.81
CA GLU A 111 17.07 8.65 13.75
C GLU A 111 17.86 9.14 14.98
N ALA A 112 18.88 8.42 15.42
CA ALA A 112 19.74 8.80 16.55
C ALA A 112 20.60 10.07 16.29
N GLY A 113 20.44 10.76 15.16
CA GLY A 113 21.10 12.02 14.87
C GLY A 113 22.29 11.92 13.91
N SER A 114 22.18 11.07 12.89
CA SER A 114 23.17 10.96 11.84
C SER A 114 23.34 12.29 11.06
N LYS A 115 24.50 12.47 10.42
CA LYS A 115 24.74 13.60 9.52
C LYS A 115 23.73 13.67 8.37
N ALA A 116 23.24 12.51 7.92
CA ALA A 116 22.19 12.43 6.90
C ALA A 116 20.89 13.02 7.43
N LYS A 117 20.46 12.65 8.64
CA LYS A 117 19.27 13.22 9.27
C LYS A 117 19.37 14.71 9.46
N GLN A 118 20.52 15.23 9.92
CA GLN A 118 20.72 16.67 10.09
C GLN A 118 20.55 17.42 8.77
N ARG A 119 21.19 16.95 7.70
CA ARG A 119 21.06 17.54 6.36
C ARG A 119 19.63 17.51 5.85
N ASP A 120 18.95 16.38 6.04
CA ASP A 120 17.59 16.19 5.56
C ASP A 120 16.60 17.03 6.38
N SER A 121 16.81 17.17 7.69
CA SER A 121 16.05 18.08 8.55
C SER A 121 16.22 19.54 8.11
N GLU A 122 17.43 19.99 7.88
CA GLU A 122 17.71 21.36 7.38
C GLU A 122 17.02 21.61 6.03
N PHE A 123 17.03 20.64 5.14
CA PHE A 123 16.34 20.76 3.85
C PHE A 123 14.83 20.97 4.04
N PHE A 124 14.18 20.10 4.82
CA PHE A 124 12.74 20.20 5.05
C PHE A 124 12.35 21.43 5.87
N GLU A 125 13.12 21.80 6.88
CA GLU A 125 12.88 23.05 7.61
C GLU A 125 12.95 24.27 6.71
N ASN A 126 13.93 24.35 5.82
CA ASN A 126 14.04 25.44 4.86
C ASN A 126 12.86 25.44 3.86
N LEU A 127 12.38 24.28 3.46
CA LEU A 127 11.21 24.14 2.60
C LEU A 127 9.94 24.64 3.30
N ILE A 128 9.75 24.28 4.57
CA ILE A 128 8.56 24.67 5.38
C ILE A 128 8.58 26.15 5.75
N ARG A 129 9.76 26.77 5.89
CA ARG A 129 9.91 28.21 6.16
C ARG A 129 9.60 29.11 4.96
N GLN A 130 9.40 28.54 3.77
CA GLN A 130 8.91 29.29 2.62
C GLN A 130 7.46 29.75 2.86
N PRO A 131 6.92 30.68 2.03
CA PRO A 131 5.56 31.15 2.20
C PRO A 131 4.59 29.99 2.42
N GLU A 132 3.71 30.17 3.38
CA GLU A 132 2.80 29.11 3.81
C GLU A 132 2.10 28.47 2.60
N PRO A 133 2.15 27.15 2.46
CA PRO A 133 1.52 26.48 1.33
C PRO A 133 0.01 26.71 1.37
N VAL A 134 -0.58 26.94 0.21
CA VAL A 134 -2.03 27.02 0.09
C VAL A 134 -2.61 25.62 0.32
N TYR A 135 -3.31 25.47 1.43
CA TYR A 135 -4.01 24.22 1.75
C TYR A 135 -5.30 24.16 0.95
N ASN A 136 -5.38 23.19 0.09
CA ASN A 136 -6.54 22.95 -0.75
C ASN A 136 -7.01 21.50 -0.65
N GLY A 137 -8.29 21.26 -0.85
CA GLY A 137 -8.87 19.91 -0.86
C GLY A 137 -9.68 19.70 -2.13
N ILE A 138 -9.96 18.44 -2.46
CA ILE A 138 -10.80 18.04 -3.61
C ILE A 138 -12.18 18.73 -3.58
N HIS A 139 -12.66 19.07 -2.39
CA HIS A 139 -13.96 19.70 -2.15
C HIS A 139 -13.88 21.22 -1.94
N GLY A 140 -12.74 21.85 -2.23
CA GLY A 140 -12.53 23.27 -1.99
C GLY A 140 -12.37 23.62 -0.50
N THR A 141 -12.52 24.92 -0.19
CA THR A 141 -12.34 25.46 1.17
C THR A 141 -13.50 25.19 2.11
N ASP A 142 -14.70 24.91 1.58
CA ASP A 142 -15.93 24.80 2.39
C ASP A 142 -15.84 23.72 3.47
N LYS A 143 -15.28 22.56 3.13
CA LYS A 143 -15.09 21.48 4.09
C LYS A 143 -14.04 21.81 5.16
N LEU A 144 -13.00 22.54 4.78
CA LEU A 144 -12.00 23.00 5.75
C LEU A 144 -12.61 24.02 6.73
N GLU A 145 -13.41 24.95 6.25
CA GLU A 145 -14.11 25.91 7.09
C GLU A 145 -15.13 25.25 8.02
N ALA A 146 -15.86 24.25 7.51
CA ALA A 146 -16.78 23.43 8.33
C ALA A 146 -16.00 22.67 9.43
N ALA A 147 -14.86 22.09 9.10
CA ALA A 147 -14.01 21.40 10.06
C ALA A 147 -13.42 22.37 11.11
N ARG A 148 -12.98 23.56 10.71
CA ARG A 148 -12.51 24.61 11.61
C ARG A 148 -13.56 25.01 12.63
N LYS A 149 -14.81 25.15 12.20
CA LYS A 149 -15.96 25.43 13.09
C LYS A 149 -16.27 24.26 14.01
N MET A 150 -16.29 23.04 13.47
CA MET A 150 -16.60 21.83 14.21
C MET A 150 -15.60 21.56 15.34
N PHE A 151 -14.32 21.77 15.08
CA PHE A 151 -13.24 21.52 16.04
C PHE A 151 -12.83 22.79 16.83
N GLU A 152 -13.55 23.90 16.62
CA GLU A 152 -13.22 25.19 17.25
C GLU A 152 -11.75 25.60 17.07
N ASN A 153 -11.13 25.20 15.94
CA ASN A 153 -9.73 25.45 15.64
C ASN A 153 -9.58 26.20 14.31
N PRO A 154 -9.39 27.54 14.32
CA PRO A 154 -9.20 28.33 13.10
C PRO A 154 -7.89 28.04 12.37
N GLU A 155 -6.90 27.47 13.08
CA GLU A 155 -5.58 27.10 12.53
C GLU A 155 -5.57 25.70 11.87
N LEU A 156 -6.71 25.01 11.86
CA LEU A 156 -6.80 23.70 11.23
C LEU A 156 -6.46 23.80 9.74
N ARG A 157 -5.49 23.01 9.29
CA ARG A 157 -4.94 23.10 7.94
C ARG A 157 -5.59 22.13 6.95
N THR A 158 -6.20 21.06 7.45
CA THR A 158 -6.86 20.03 6.64
C THR A 158 -8.20 19.66 7.24
N ALA A 159 -9.21 19.47 6.38
CA ALA A 159 -10.42 18.80 6.79
C ALA A 159 -10.14 17.28 6.80
N PHE A 160 -10.37 16.63 7.93
CA PHE A 160 -10.35 15.18 8.00
C PHE A 160 -11.72 14.67 8.42
N ASN A 161 -12.11 13.53 7.90
CA ASN A 161 -13.35 12.89 8.31
C ASN A 161 -13.13 12.27 9.69
N ALA A 162 -13.74 12.87 10.71
CA ALA A 162 -13.82 12.27 12.05
C ALA A 162 -14.95 11.22 12.14
N THR A 163 -15.28 10.56 11.03
CA THR A 163 -16.32 9.54 11.02
C THR A 163 -15.73 8.19 11.39
N ALA A 164 -16.50 7.40 12.14
CA ALA A 164 -16.19 5.99 12.39
C ALA A 164 -16.34 5.12 11.11
N ASP A 165 -16.89 5.68 10.04
CA ASP A 165 -17.03 5.00 8.76
C ASP A 165 -15.71 5.03 8.00
N VAL A 166 -15.06 3.88 7.97
CA VAL A 166 -13.81 3.61 7.23
C VAL A 166 -14.08 2.87 5.91
N THR A 167 -15.33 2.84 5.47
CA THR A 167 -15.72 2.21 4.20
C THR A 167 -15.01 2.89 3.05
N SER A 168 -14.38 2.10 2.22
CA SER A 168 -13.70 2.55 1.01
C SER A 168 -14.24 1.82 -0.22
N ALA A 169 -14.18 2.48 -1.35
CA ALA A 169 -14.46 1.89 -2.66
C ALA A 169 -13.22 1.98 -3.54
N LEU A 170 -13.05 1.02 -4.41
CA LEU A 170 -12.02 1.03 -5.43
C LEU A 170 -12.68 1.18 -6.80
N ASP A 171 -12.43 2.30 -7.44
CA ASP A 171 -12.83 2.52 -8.82
C ASP A 171 -11.61 2.38 -9.74
N ILE A 172 -11.74 1.55 -10.76
CA ILE A 172 -10.68 1.30 -11.73
C ILE A 172 -11.11 1.88 -13.07
N PHE A 173 -10.32 2.82 -13.56
CA PHE A 173 -10.51 3.43 -14.86
C PHE A 173 -9.43 2.95 -15.83
N HIS A 174 -9.84 2.53 -17.01
CA HIS A 174 -8.93 2.17 -18.07
C HIS A 174 -8.90 3.28 -19.11
N LEU A 175 -7.71 3.76 -19.42
CA LEU A 175 -7.52 4.65 -20.57
C LEU A 175 -7.50 3.81 -21.85
N GLU A 176 -8.13 4.31 -22.88
CA GLU A 176 -8.06 3.71 -24.21
C GLU A 176 -6.63 3.78 -24.78
N GLU A 177 -6.36 2.95 -25.77
CA GLU A 177 -5.01 2.81 -26.34
C GLU A 177 -4.47 4.13 -26.89
N GLU A 178 -5.28 4.88 -27.62
CA GLU A 178 -4.84 6.13 -28.26
C GLU A 178 -4.47 7.24 -27.26
N PRO A 179 -5.27 7.56 -26.23
CA PRO A 179 -4.85 8.47 -25.17
C PRO A 179 -3.60 7.98 -24.42
N THR A 180 -3.52 6.70 -24.13
CA THR A 180 -2.36 6.10 -23.43
C THR A 180 -1.10 6.31 -24.23
N LYS A 181 -1.14 6.00 -25.54
CA LYS A 181 0.00 6.17 -26.43
C LYS A 181 0.44 7.64 -26.48
N ARG A 182 -0.46 8.58 -26.63
CA ARG A 182 -0.12 10.02 -26.64
C ARG A 182 0.56 10.48 -25.35
N LEU A 183 0.11 9.99 -24.20
CA LEU A 183 0.75 10.30 -22.92
C LEU A 183 2.18 9.74 -22.86
N LEU A 184 2.38 8.50 -23.30
CA LEU A 184 3.70 7.86 -23.30
C LEU A 184 4.64 8.52 -24.30
N ASP A 185 4.19 8.81 -25.52
CA ASP A 185 4.95 9.53 -26.56
C ASP A 185 5.37 10.94 -26.06
N PHE A 186 4.48 11.62 -25.32
CA PHE A 186 4.81 12.89 -24.69
C PHE A 186 5.90 12.73 -23.64
N CYS A 187 5.78 11.74 -22.77
CA CYS A 187 6.77 11.46 -21.72
C CYS A 187 8.13 11.17 -22.31
N GLU A 188 8.19 10.36 -23.36
CA GLU A 188 9.42 10.05 -24.07
C GLU A 188 10.04 11.28 -24.74
N LYS A 189 9.23 12.02 -25.49
CA LYS A 189 9.67 13.22 -26.23
C LYS A 189 10.28 14.29 -25.32
N TYR A 190 9.70 14.48 -24.14
CA TYR A 190 10.12 15.54 -23.22
C TYR A 190 10.96 15.04 -22.03
N HIS A 191 11.34 13.75 -22.03
CA HIS A 191 12.11 13.11 -20.97
C HIS A 191 11.51 13.32 -19.56
N VAL A 192 10.19 13.24 -19.44
CA VAL A 192 9.45 13.35 -18.17
C VAL A 192 8.83 12.00 -17.80
N SER A 193 8.75 11.71 -16.51
CA SER A 193 8.05 10.52 -16.08
C SER A 193 6.54 10.69 -16.16
N LEU A 194 5.81 9.60 -16.39
CA LEU A 194 4.35 9.60 -16.37
C LEU A 194 3.80 10.11 -15.03
N ALA A 195 4.46 9.76 -13.92
CA ALA A 195 4.10 10.26 -12.58
C ALA A 195 4.20 11.78 -12.49
N CYS A 196 5.28 12.41 -13.01
CA CYS A 196 5.41 13.86 -13.05
C CYS A 196 4.31 14.51 -13.89
N LEU A 197 3.99 13.92 -15.05
CA LEU A 197 2.93 14.44 -15.92
C LEU A 197 1.56 14.40 -15.22
N LEU A 198 1.23 13.31 -14.54
CA LEU A 198 -0.02 13.16 -13.78
C LEU A 198 -0.09 14.11 -12.58
N LEU A 199 1.01 14.28 -11.84
CA LEU A 199 1.09 15.25 -10.74
C LEU A 199 0.91 16.68 -11.23
N MET A 200 1.48 17.03 -12.37
CA MET A 200 1.26 18.36 -12.99
C MET A 200 -0.18 18.56 -13.45
N GLY A 201 -0.82 17.51 -13.93
CA GLY A 201 -2.26 17.53 -14.24
C GLY A 201 -3.10 17.81 -13.00
N LEU A 202 -2.86 17.11 -11.90
CA LEU A 202 -3.51 17.34 -10.61
C LEU A 202 -3.28 18.77 -10.11
N ARG A 203 -2.05 19.25 -10.13
CA ARG A 203 -1.72 20.62 -9.75
C ARG A 203 -2.56 21.62 -10.55
N THR A 204 -2.63 21.46 -11.88
CA THR A 204 -3.39 22.35 -12.75
C THR A 204 -4.89 22.30 -12.44
N TYR A 205 -5.41 21.13 -12.09
CA TYR A 205 -6.80 20.97 -11.67
C TYR A 205 -7.09 21.73 -10.37
N PHE A 206 -6.22 21.63 -9.38
CA PHE A 206 -6.40 22.31 -8.09
C PHE A 206 -6.14 23.83 -8.13
N GLN A 207 -5.52 24.35 -9.18
CA GLN A 207 -5.31 25.78 -9.38
C GLN A 207 -6.50 26.50 -10.03
N LYS A 208 -7.52 25.78 -10.50
CA LYS A 208 -8.75 26.34 -11.05
C LYS A 208 -9.78 26.63 -9.97
#